data_5c57b7b0ce9f49ddda91c7adcae0980d
#
_entry.id   5c57b7b0ce9f49ddda91c7adcae0980d
#
_cell.length_a   1.000
_cell.length_b   1.000
_cell.length_c   1.000
_cell.angle_alpha   90.00
_cell.angle_beta   90.00
_cell.angle_gamma   90.00
#
_symmetry.space_group_name_H-M   'P 1'
#
loop_
_entity.id
_entity.type
_entity.pdbx_description
1 polymer ?
#
loop_
_entity_poly.entity_id
_entity_poly.type
_entity_poly.pdbx_seq_one_letter_code
_entity_poly.pdbx_strand_id
1 'polypeptide(L)'
;MDNHKLGIIVPYRDRYEQLQKFKLAIKKYLSEKNIDYELIIVEQDSARTFNRGKLLNIGFIYAKKLKCNYVVFHDIDMLPINVNYSYSDIPIHLATNLLGTGGFKRIVFDEYFGGVTLFPNDYFELINGYSNNYWGWGYEDTDLLYRCKINKIPIDSKEIEISSGGNAALRFNGVNSYVKAKNIINLRDNVTVFISFLGLNLRSIK
;
A
#
# COMPACT_ATOMS: atom_id res chain seq x y z
N MET A 1 -20.91 11.98 -11.23
CA MET A 1 -19.45 11.85 -11.17
C MET A 1 -19.11 11.36 -9.78
N ASP A 2 -18.25 10.37 -9.67
CA ASP A 2 -17.76 9.92 -8.37
C ASP A 2 -16.94 11.05 -7.73
N ASN A 3 -17.35 11.51 -6.56
CA ASN A 3 -16.70 12.62 -5.85
C ASN A 3 -15.56 12.13 -4.92
N HIS A 4 -15.16 10.85 -5.04
CA HIS A 4 -14.12 10.29 -4.22
C HIS A 4 -12.74 10.48 -4.85
N LYS A 5 -11.78 10.90 -4.03
CA LYS A 5 -10.39 11.10 -4.41
C LYS A 5 -9.51 10.00 -3.79
N LEU A 6 -8.73 9.32 -4.63
CA LEU A 6 -7.83 8.24 -4.25
C LEU A 6 -6.47 8.75 -3.78
N GLY A 7 -5.95 8.21 -2.69
CA GLY A 7 -4.53 8.32 -2.32
C GLY A 7 -3.79 7.01 -2.60
N ILE A 8 -2.86 6.97 -3.56
CA ILE A 8 -1.99 5.81 -3.79
C ILE A 8 -0.71 6.00 -3.00
N ILE A 9 -0.51 5.16 -1.99
CA ILE A 9 0.59 5.28 -1.03
C ILE A 9 1.61 4.18 -1.30
N VAL A 10 2.85 4.58 -1.60
CA VAL A 10 3.93 3.66 -1.97
C VAL A 10 5.11 3.84 -1.01
N PRO A 11 5.43 2.83 -0.19
CA PRO A 11 6.63 2.84 0.64
C PRO A 11 7.86 2.62 -0.25
N TYR A 12 8.89 3.43 -0.06
CA TYR A 12 10.02 3.49 -0.97
C TYR A 12 11.36 3.56 -0.25
N ARG A 13 12.36 2.88 -0.79
CA ARG A 13 13.79 3.10 -0.54
C ARG A 13 14.64 2.44 -1.63
N ASP A 14 15.58 3.19 -2.21
CA ASP A 14 16.65 2.69 -3.10
C ASP A 14 16.20 1.79 -4.27
N ARG A 15 15.03 2.06 -4.85
CA ARG A 15 14.44 1.31 -5.97
C ARG A 15 14.07 2.23 -7.13
N TYR A 16 15.01 3.05 -7.57
CA TYR A 16 14.73 4.10 -8.56
C TYR A 16 14.13 3.58 -9.87
N GLU A 17 14.67 2.50 -10.44
CA GLU A 17 14.14 1.94 -11.68
C GLU A 17 12.72 1.42 -11.55
N GLN A 18 12.43 0.72 -10.43
CA GLN A 18 11.09 0.24 -10.13
C GLN A 18 10.12 1.41 -9.95
N LEU A 19 10.56 2.48 -9.28
CA LEU A 19 9.76 3.69 -9.10
C LEU A 19 9.39 4.32 -10.45
N GLN A 20 10.33 4.44 -11.40
CA GLN A 20 10.04 5.01 -12.71
C GLN A 20 9.04 4.14 -13.49
N LYS A 21 9.25 2.81 -13.49
CA LYS A 21 8.34 1.86 -14.13
C LYS A 21 6.93 1.94 -13.51
N PHE A 22 6.86 1.95 -12.19
CA PHE A 22 5.60 2.06 -11.45
C PHE A 22 4.84 3.36 -11.78
N LYS A 23 5.52 4.51 -11.72
CA LYS A 23 4.91 5.81 -12.04
C LYS A 23 4.31 5.85 -13.44
N LEU A 24 5.03 5.32 -14.42
CA LEU A 24 4.55 5.25 -15.81
C LEU A 24 3.32 4.32 -15.93
N ALA A 25 3.38 3.14 -15.30
CA ALA A 25 2.30 2.16 -15.35
C ALA A 25 1.02 2.69 -14.68
N ILE A 26 1.11 3.23 -13.46
CA ILE A 26 -0.03 3.79 -12.72
C ILE A 26 -0.64 4.96 -13.50
N LYS A 27 0.18 5.91 -13.97
CA LYS A 27 -0.31 7.05 -14.75
C LYS A 27 -1.07 6.60 -15.99
N LYS A 28 -0.49 5.69 -16.78
CA LYS A 28 -1.15 5.15 -17.98
C LYS A 28 -2.45 4.45 -17.62
N TYR A 29 -2.42 3.59 -16.61
CA TYR A 29 -3.57 2.78 -16.20
C TYR A 29 -4.74 3.64 -15.72
N LEU A 30 -4.49 4.64 -14.87
CA LEU A 30 -5.54 5.47 -14.28
C LEU A 30 -6.04 6.58 -15.22
N SER A 31 -5.23 7.01 -16.20
CA SER A 31 -5.69 7.99 -17.20
C SER A 31 -6.90 7.50 -18.01
N GLU A 32 -7.07 6.18 -18.14
CA GLU A 32 -8.17 5.54 -18.85
C GLU A 32 -9.42 5.29 -17.97
N LYS A 33 -9.30 5.48 -16.64
CA LYS A 33 -10.33 5.09 -15.65
C LYS A 33 -11.11 6.27 -15.06
N ASN A 34 -10.72 7.50 -15.38
CA ASN A 34 -11.35 8.73 -14.86
C ASN A 34 -11.43 8.77 -13.32
N ILE A 35 -10.37 8.31 -12.64
CA ILE A 35 -10.22 8.35 -11.19
C ILE A 35 -9.37 9.56 -10.81
N ASP A 36 -9.90 10.43 -9.94
CA ASP A 36 -9.11 11.49 -9.32
C ASP A 36 -8.19 10.90 -8.27
N TYR A 37 -6.87 11.12 -8.39
CA TYR A 37 -5.90 10.50 -7.48
C TYR A 37 -4.68 11.36 -7.18
N GLU A 38 -4.07 11.09 -6.04
CA GLU A 38 -2.75 11.54 -5.64
C GLU A 38 -1.80 10.35 -5.51
N LEU A 39 -0.60 10.46 -6.08
CA LEU A 39 0.45 9.48 -5.91
C LEU A 39 1.42 9.95 -4.83
N ILE A 40 1.48 9.23 -3.71
CA ILE A 40 2.22 9.58 -2.51
C ILE A 40 3.35 8.58 -2.31
N ILE A 41 4.57 8.98 -2.65
CA ILE A 41 5.77 8.17 -2.42
C ILE A 41 6.35 8.54 -1.06
N VAL A 42 6.47 7.54 -0.18
CA VAL A 42 7.01 7.75 1.17
C VAL A 42 8.37 7.08 1.28
N GLU A 43 9.42 7.88 1.23
CA GLU A 43 10.80 7.39 1.27
C GLU A 43 11.34 7.31 2.70
N GLN A 44 11.94 6.17 3.03
CA GLN A 44 12.70 6.03 4.26
C GLN A 44 14.16 6.45 4.02
N ASP A 45 14.52 7.61 4.56
CA ASP A 45 15.88 8.18 4.52
C ASP A 45 16.64 7.82 5.81
N SER A 46 16.81 6.55 6.09
CA SER A 46 17.61 6.12 7.24
C SER A 46 18.32 4.81 6.96
N ALA A 47 19.49 4.62 7.59
CA ALA A 47 20.25 3.37 7.55
C ALA A 47 19.58 2.23 8.35
N ARG A 48 18.47 2.50 9.05
CA ARG A 48 17.71 1.48 9.78
C ARG A 48 17.06 0.50 8.83
N THR A 49 16.73 -0.66 9.35
CA THR A 49 15.90 -1.66 8.65
C THR A 49 14.62 -1.01 8.14
N PHE A 50 14.15 -1.42 6.97
CA PHE A 50 12.96 -0.85 6.35
C PHE A 50 11.70 -1.09 7.20
N ASN A 51 10.87 -0.06 7.37
CA ASN A 51 9.62 -0.17 8.11
C ASN A 51 8.43 0.20 7.22
N ARG A 52 7.96 -0.79 6.47
CA ARG A 52 6.87 -0.63 5.49
C ARG A 52 5.59 -0.08 6.14
N GLY A 53 5.15 -0.67 7.25
CA GLY A 53 3.91 -0.26 7.93
C GLY A 53 3.94 1.19 8.39
N LYS A 54 5.06 1.65 8.94
CA LYS A 54 5.25 3.04 9.36
C LYS A 54 5.19 4.02 8.20
N LEU A 55 5.83 3.68 7.07
CA LEU A 55 5.79 4.52 5.87
C LEU A 55 4.36 4.63 5.32
N LEU A 56 3.60 3.53 5.31
CA LEU A 56 2.20 3.52 4.88
C LEU A 56 1.32 4.37 5.79
N ASN A 57 1.51 4.33 7.12
CA ASN A 57 0.81 5.20 8.06
C ASN A 57 1.12 6.69 7.82
N ILE A 58 2.38 7.03 7.55
CA ILE A 58 2.78 8.40 7.22
C ILE A 58 2.11 8.85 5.92
N GLY A 59 2.14 8.01 4.89
CA GLY A 59 1.47 8.27 3.62
C GLY A 59 -0.03 8.51 3.80
N PHE A 60 -0.70 7.75 4.66
CA PHE A 60 -2.11 7.92 4.98
C PHE A 60 -2.42 9.31 5.59
N ILE A 61 -1.57 9.78 6.51
CA ILE A 61 -1.72 11.13 7.08
C ILE A 61 -1.63 12.20 5.99
N TYR A 62 -0.72 12.03 5.02
CA TYR A 62 -0.60 12.96 3.89
C TYR A 62 -1.78 12.84 2.92
N ALA A 63 -2.28 11.64 2.64
CA ALA A 63 -3.48 11.44 1.84
C ALA A 63 -4.68 12.21 2.42
N LYS A 64 -4.87 12.16 3.74
CA LYS A 64 -5.91 12.95 4.43
C LYS A 64 -5.70 14.46 4.28
N LYS A 65 -4.46 14.97 4.40
CA LYS A 65 -4.16 16.39 4.17
C LYS A 65 -4.47 16.82 2.73
N LEU A 66 -4.33 15.91 1.76
CA LEU A 66 -4.66 16.11 0.35
C LEU A 66 -6.16 15.87 0.04
N LYS A 67 -6.97 15.63 1.08
CA LYS A 67 -8.41 15.37 1.00
C LYS A 67 -8.76 14.10 0.21
N CYS A 68 -7.90 13.09 0.22
CA CYS A 68 -8.26 11.78 -0.30
C CYS A 68 -9.31 11.13 0.61
N ASN A 69 -10.33 10.51 0.02
CA ASN A 69 -11.44 9.86 0.74
C ASN A 69 -11.15 8.40 1.06
N TYR A 70 -10.30 7.79 0.24
CA TYR A 70 -9.84 6.42 0.39
C TYR A 70 -8.40 6.31 -0.09
N VAL A 71 -7.76 5.23 0.31
CA VAL A 71 -6.36 4.99 -0.02
C VAL A 71 -6.13 3.59 -0.59
N VAL A 72 -5.09 3.48 -1.40
CA VAL A 72 -4.51 2.20 -1.79
C VAL A 72 -3.08 2.15 -1.30
N PHE A 73 -2.78 1.18 -0.43
CA PHE A 73 -1.42 0.83 -0.04
C PHE A 73 -0.84 -0.07 -1.12
N HIS A 74 0.25 0.35 -1.72
CA HIS A 74 0.71 -0.24 -2.97
C HIS A 74 2.21 -0.53 -2.94
N ASP A 75 2.60 -1.78 -3.17
CA ASP A 75 4.00 -2.12 -3.34
C ASP A 75 4.51 -1.67 -4.71
N ILE A 76 5.73 -1.15 -4.75
CA ILE A 76 6.33 -0.51 -5.93
C ILE A 76 6.58 -1.47 -7.10
N ASP A 77 6.66 -2.77 -6.83
CA ASP A 77 6.89 -3.83 -7.80
C ASP A 77 5.60 -4.52 -8.28
N MET A 78 4.44 -4.07 -7.82
CA MET A 78 3.14 -4.52 -8.28
C MET A 78 2.64 -3.59 -9.39
N LEU A 79 2.46 -4.09 -10.62
CA LEU A 79 1.97 -3.29 -11.74
C LEU A 79 0.53 -3.68 -12.09
N PRO A 80 -0.39 -2.70 -12.26
CA PRO A 80 -1.78 -3.00 -12.54
C PRO A 80 -1.96 -3.61 -13.94
N ILE A 81 -2.76 -4.66 -14.04
CA ILE A 81 -3.18 -5.26 -15.30
C ILE A 81 -4.70 -5.15 -15.44
N ASN A 82 -5.43 -5.72 -14.49
CA ASN A 82 -6.89 -5.68 -14.45
C ASN A 82 -7.36 -5.44 -13.02
N VAL A 83 -7.14 -4.23 -12.53
CA VAL A 83 -7.40 -3.83 -11.13
C VAL A 83 -8.44 -2.74 -11.10
N ASN A 84 -9.44 -2.86 -10.23
CA ASN A 84 -10.39 -1.79 -9.99
C ASN A 84 -9.96 -0.93 -8.79
N TYR A 85 -9.49 0.28 -9.07
CA TYR A 85 -9.12 1.27 -8.05
C TYR A 85 -10.26 2.22 -7.68
N SER A 86 -11.48 2.01 -8.16
CA SER A 86 -12.62 2.85 -7.79
C SER A 86 -12.93 2.74 -6.29
N TYR A 87 -13.59 3.75 -5.75
CA TYR A 87 -14.04 3.74 -4.36
C TYR A 87 -14.85 2.50 -4.03
N SER A 88 -14.67 2.02 -2.83
CA SER A 88 -15.42 0.91 -2.23
C SER A 88 -15.80 1.29 -0.81
N ASP A 89 -16.97 0.89 -0.36
CA ASP A 89 -17.45 1.09 1.01
C ASP A 89 -16.78 0.14 2.02
N ILE A 90 -16.04 -0.85 1.56
CA ILE A 90 -15.31 -1.81 2.40
C ILE A 90 -13.87 -1.98 1.91
N PRO A 91 -12.93 -2.39 2.76
CA PRO A 91 -11.58 -2.74 2.33
C PRO A 91 -11.55 -3.87 1.30
N ILE A 92 -10.64 -3.76 0.33
CA ILE A 92 -10.44 -4.76 -0.72
C ILE A 92 -8.98 -5.18 -0.76
N HIS A 93 -8.74 -6.49 -0.82
CA HIS A 93 -7.42 -7.02 -1.16
C HIS A 93 -7.29 -7.12 -2.69
N LEU A 94 -6.49 -6.24 -3.28
CA LEU A 94 -6.34 -6.12 -4.73
C LEU A 94 -5.26 -7.03 -5.32
N ALA A 95 -4.31 -7.53 -4.52
CA ALA A 95 -3.21 -8.39 -4.98
C ALA A 95 -3.52 -9.88 -4.78
N THR A 96 -4.62 -10.38 -5.35
CA THR A 96 -5.06 -11.77 -5.19
C THR A 96 -4.51 -12.72 -6.24
N ASN A 97 -4.26 -12.26 -7.48
CA ASN A 97 -3.63 -13.03 -8.54
C ASN A 97 -2.39 -12.30 -9.07
N LEU A 98 -1.22 -12.93 -8.95
CA LEU A 98 0.04 -12.38 -9.43
C LEU A 98 0.45 -13.01 -10.76
N LEU A 99 0.73 -12.18 -11.76
CA LEU A 99 1.37 -12.61 -12.99
C LEU A 99 2.87 -12.74 -12.76
N GLY A 100 3.36 -13.97 -12.77
CA GLY A 100 4.79 -14.28 -12.73
C GLY A 100 5.28 -14.88 -14.06
N THR A 101 6.53 -15.36 -14.08
CA THR A 101 7.16 -15.99 -15.27
C THR A 101 6.46 -17.25 -15.78
N GLY A 102 5.51 -17.79 -15.03
CA GLY A 102 4.71 -18.98 -15.39
C GLY A 102 3.21 -18.70 -15.57
N GLY A 103 2.82 -17.44 -15.82
CA GLY A 103 1.42 -17.04 -15.92
C GLY A 103 0.84 -16.56 -14.58
N PHE A 104 -0.49 -16.35 -14.56
CA PHE A 104 -1.18 -15.93 -13.33
C PHE A 104 -1.16 -17.06 -12.29
N LYS A 105 -0.79 -16.71 -11.06
CA LYS A 105 -0.89 -17.59 -9.90
C LYS A 105 -1.70 -16.87 -8.83
N ARG A 106 -2.79 -17.52 -8.41
CA ARG A 106 -3.52 -17.09 -7.22
C ARG A 106 -2.63 -17.24 -5.99
N ILE A 107 -2.57 -16.21 -5.16
CA ILE A 107 -1.95 -16.32 -3.86
C ILE A 107 -2.95 -17.03 -2.94
N VAL A 108 -2.68 -18.30 -2.67
CA VAL A 108 -3.55 -19.14 -1.83
C VAL A 108 -3.01 -19.14 -0.40
N PHE A 109 -2.95 -17.96 0.24
CA PHE A 109 -2.66 -17.88 1.67
C PHE A 109 -3.82 -17.15 2.33
N ASP A 110 -4.57 -17.85 3.18
CA ASP A 110 -5.72 -17.29 3.91
C ASP A 110 -5.35 -16.09 4.81
N GLU A 111 -4.06 -15.87 5.05
CA GLU A 111 -3.54 -14.80 5.89
C GLU A 111 -2.70 -13.77 5.11
N TYR A 112 -2.59 -13.86 3.80
CA TYR A 112 -1.90 -12.86 3.01
C TYR A 112 -2.81 -11.67 2.71
N PHE A 113 -2.39 -10.50 3.15
CA PHE A 113 -3.11 -9.23 2.95
C PHE A 113 -2.16 -8.11 2.49
N GLY A 114 -1.08 -8.51 1.82
CA GLY A 114 -0.01 -7.63 1.35
C GLY A 114 -0.15 -7.20 -0.11
N GLY A 115 0.90 -6.59 -0.62
CA GLY A 115 1.04 -6.17 -2.01
C GLY A 115 0.22 -4.93 -2.34
N VAL A 116 -1.08 -5.10 -2.56
CA VAL A 116 -1.98 -3.98 -2.87
C VAL A 116 -3.30 -4.15 -2.13
N THR A 117 -3.63 -3.17 -1.26
CA THR A 117 -4.87 -3.17 -0.48
C THR A 117 -5.54 -1.80 -0.55
N LEU A 118 -6.83 -1.78 -0.78
CA LEU A 118 -7.67 -0.59 -0.79
C LEU A 118 -8.41 -0.46 0.54
N PHE A 119 -8.44 0.76 1.09
CA PHE A 119 -9.16 1.08 2.32
C PHE A 119 -9.94 2.38 2.20
N PRO A 120 -11.25 2.40 2.55
CA PRO A 120 -11.89 3.62 3.00
C PRO A 120 -11.17 4.18 4.23
N ASN A 121 -11.02 5.50 4.31
CA ASN A 121 -10.27 6.14 5.40
C ASN A 121 -10.77 5.74 6.79
N ASP A 122 -12.10 5.69 6.98
CA ASP A 122 -12.73 5.42 8.26
C ASP A 122 -12.37 4.03 8.79
N TYR A 123 -12.32 3.02 7.93
CA TYR A 123 -11.90 1.68 8.34
C TYR A 123 -10.43 1.61 8.72
N PHE A 124 -9.57 2.31 7.99
CA PHE A 124 -8.14 2.34 8.32
C PHE A 124 -7.89 3.06 9.66
N GLU A 125 -8.64 4.11 9.94
CA GLU A 125 -8.61 4.81 11.23
C GLU A 125 -9.15 3.93 12.37
N LEU A 126 -10.27 3.25 12.13
CA LEU A 126 -10.91 2.36 13.12
C LEU A 126 -9.94 1.27 13.62
N ILE A 127 -9.16 0.69 12.72
CA ILE A 127 -8.16 -0.33 13.09
C ILE A 127 -6.84 0.26 13.59
N ASN A 128 -6.73 1.60 13.66
CA ASN A 128 -5.51 2.33 14.03
C ASN A 128 -4.31 2.01 13.11
N GLY A 129 -4.58 1.82 11.83
CA GLY A 129 -3.59 1.60 10.77
C GLY A 129 -2.68 0.39 10.96
N TYR A 130 -1.52 0.44 10.31
CA TYR A 130 -0.45 -0.55 10.48
C TYR A 130 0.26 -0.40 11.84
N SER A 131 0.83 -1.49 12.34
CA SER A 131 1.78 -1.39 13.45
C SER A 131 3.09 -0.73 12.99
N ASN A 132 3.63 0.19 13.80
CA ASN A 132 4.93 0.82 13.56
C ASN A 132 6.12 -0.05 14.03
N ASN A 133 5.88 -1.23 14.57
CA ASN A 133 6.89 -2.04 15.26
C ASN A 133 7.51 -3.14 14.38
N TYR A 134 7.04 -3.32 13.15
CA TYR A 134 7.60 -4.29 12.21
C TYR A 134 8.75 -3.66 11.43
N TRP A 135 9.96 -4.12 11.75
CA TRP A 135 11.20 -3.69 11.10
C TRP A 135 11.77 -4.85 10.26
N GLY A 136 12.09 -4.57 9.02
CA GLY A 136 12.52 -5.57 8.07
C GLY A 136 11.35 -6.09 7.25
N TRP A 137 11.35 -7.39 6.98
CA TRP A 137 10.40 -7.99 6.05
C TRP A 137 9.41 -8.90 6.79
N GLY A 138 8.11 -8.64 6.56
CA GLY A 138 7.00 -9.54 6.91
C GLY A 138 6.19 -9.17 8.15
N TYR A 139 5.01 -9.78 8.24
CA TYR A 139 4.02 -9.73 9.31
C TYR A 139 3.21 -8.44 9.49
N GLU A 140 3.60 -7.30 8.94
CA GLU A 140 2.83 -6.06 9.08
C GLU A 140 1.47 -6.13 8.37
N ASP A 141 1.39 -6.83 7.25
CA ASP A 141 0.17 -7.10 6.48
C ASP A 141 -0.73 -8.14 7.16
N THR A 142 -0.14 -9.20 7.71
CA THR A 142 -0.86 -10.18 8.53
C THR A 142 -1.44 -9.52 9.80
N ASP A 143 -0.69 -8.64 10.48
CA ASP A 143 -1.18 -7.87 11.62
C ASP A 143 -2.34 -6.95 11.21
N LEU A 144 -2.25 -6.30 10.04
CA LEU A 144 -3.33 -5.47 9.51
C LEU A 144 -4.61 -6.30 9.28
N LEU A 145 -4.48 -7.48 8.67
CA LEU A 145 -5.61 -8.41 8.48
C LEU A 145 -6.24 -8.81 9.82
N TYR A 146 -5.40 -9.12 10.82
CA TYR A 146 -5.88 -9.46 12.16
C TYR A 146 -6.64 -8.31 12.81
N ARG A 147 -6.18 -7.06 12.65
CA ARG A 147 -6.90 -5.87 13.13
C ARG A 147 -8.26 -5.75 12.47
N CYS A 148 -8.35 -6.00 11.18
CA CYS A 148 -9.64 -6.04 10.47
C CYS A 148 -10.56 -7.14 11.05
N LYS A 149 -10.05 -8.36 11.22
CA LYS A 149 -10.81 -9.50 11.78
C LYS A 149 -11.33 -9.21 13.19
N ILE A 150 -10.49 -8.68 14.08
CA ILE A 150 -10.89 -8.35 15.48
C ILE A 150 -11.97 -7.27 15.50
N ASN A 151 -11.90 -6.29 14.60
CA ASN A 151 -12.91 -5.24 14.49
C ASN A 151 -14.12 -5.64 13.61
N LYS A 152 -14.19 -6.91 13.18
CA LYS A 152 -15.27 -7.46 12.35
C LYS A 152 -15.49 -6.66 11.03
N ILE A 153 -14.41 -6.14 10.47
CA ILE A 153 -14.46 -5.40 9.22
C ILE A 153 -14.60 -6.41 8.07
N PRO A 154 -15.61 -6.29 7.21
CA PRO A 154 -15.72 -7.10 6.02
C PRO A 154 -14.59 -6.76 5.06
N ILE A 155 -13.98 -7.76 4.43
CA ILE A 155 -12.95 -7.58 3.41
C ILE A 155 -13.39 -8.29 2.14
N ASP A 156 -13.35 -7.58 1.01
CA ASP A 156 -13.53 -8.19 -0.30
C ASP A 156 -12.16 -8.65 -0.83
N SER A 157 -12.09 -9.91 -1.26
CA SER A 157 -10.90 -10.53 -1.85
C SER A 157 -11.23 -11.19 -3.18
N LYS A 158 -11.95 -10.46 -4.06
CA LYS A 158 -12.25 -10.91 -5.42
C LYS A 158 -10.98 -11.14 -6.22
N GLU A 159 -11.05 -12.03 -7.20
CA GLU A 159 -9.93 -12.31 -8.09
C GLU A 159 -9.58 -11.06 -8.92
N ILE A 160 -8.39 -10.50 -8.69
CA ILE A 160 -7.87 -9.30 -9.35
C ILE A 160 -6.47 -9.59 -9.87
N GLU A 161 -6.19 -9.20 -11.10
CA GLU A 161 -4.96 -9.50 -11.80
C GLU A 161 -3.94 -8.35 -11.67
N ILE A 162 -2.81 -8.64 -11.03
CA ILE A 162 -1.66 -7.73 -10.88
C ILE A 162 -0.39 -8.41 -11.36
N SER A 163 0.49 -7.68 -12.03
CA SER A 163 1.81 -8.17 -12.40
C SER A 163 2.82 -7.89 -11.28
N SER A 164 3.50 -8.95 -10.83
CA SER A 164 4.73 -8.77 -10.06
C SER A 164 5.87 -8.35 -11.01
N GLY A 165 6.19 -7.06 -11.04
CA GLY A 165 7.15 -6.45 -11.95
C GLY A 165 8.64 -6.77 -11.70
N GLY A 166 8.96 -7.95 -11.19
CA GLY A 166 10.34 -8.40 -10.95
C GLY A 166 10.37 -9.59 -10.01
N ASN A 167 11.45 -10.34 -9.95
CA ASN A 167 11.65 -11.57 -9.20
C ASN A 167 11.20 -11.50 -7.73
N ALA A 168 9.91 -11.54 -7.49
CA ALA A 168 9.33 -11.69 -6.16
C ALA A 168 9.36 -13.17 -5.78
N ALA A 169 10.51 -13.66 -5.34
CA ALA A 169 10.57 -14.90 -4.60
C ALA A 169 10.00 -14.64 -3.21
N LEU A 170 8.74 -14.95 -3.01
CA LEU A 170 8.13 -14.99 -1.68
C LEU A 170 8.77 -16.14 -0.90
N ARG A 171 9.79 -15.83 -0.07
CA ARG A 171 10.32 -16.77 0.92
C ARG A 171 9.71 -16.46 2.27
N PHE A 172 8.84 -17.33 2.74
CA PHE A 172 8.34 -17.31 4.12
C PHE A 172 9.30 -18.09 5.02
N ASN A 173 9.94 -17.42 5.98
CA ASN A 173 10.54 -18.08 7.14
C ASN A 173 9.64 -17.78 8.34
N GLY A 174 8.88 -18.79 8.76
CA GLY A 174 7.98 -18.66 9.89
C GLY A 174 8.72 -18.57 11.21
N VAL A 175 8.48 -17.51 11.97
CA VAL A 175 8.66 -17.46 13.43
C VAL A 175 7.53 -16.64 14.02
N ASN A 176 6.75 -17.28 14.90
CA ASN A 176 5.65 -16.66 15.63
C ASN A 176 6.18 -15.65 16.64
N SER A 177 5.85 -14.39 16.50
CA SER A 177 5.96 -13.42 17.59
C SER A 177 4.80 -12.44 17.57
N TYR A 178 3.88 -12.61 18.51
CA TYR A 178 2.83 -11.66 18.83
C TYR A 178 3.41 -10.49 19.60
N VAL A 179 3.24 -9.27 19.09
CA VAL A 179 3.49 -8.05 19.86
C VAL A 179 2.19 -7.24 19.95
N LYS A 180 1.69 -7.08 21.17
CA LYS A 180 0.59 -6.16 21.47
C LYS A 180 1.08 -4.72 21.23
N ALA A 181 0.68 -4.10 20.15
CA ALA A 181 1.02 -2.71 19.87
C ALA A 181 0.04 -1.77 20.60
N LYS A 182 0.56 -0.99 21.54
CA LYS A 182 -0.03 0.26 22.01
C LYS A 182 0.73 1.42 21.37
N ASN A 183 0.01 2.23 20.59
CA ASN A 183 0.16 3.67 20.38
C ASN A 183 1.28 4.29 19.56
N ILE A 184 0.82 5.23 18.74
CA ILE A 184 1.36 6.56 18.41
C ILE A 184 2.49 6.59 17.38
N ILE A 185 2.13 7.21 16.26
CA ILE A 185 3.05 7.68 15.22
C ILE A 185 4.05 8.66 15.84
N ASN A 186 5.28 8.19 16.06
CA ASN A 186 6.38 9.04 16.45
C ASN A 186 7.13 9.47 15.18
N LEU A 187 6.92 10.73 14.75
CA LEU A 187 7.48 11.31 13.53
C LEU A 187 8.99 11.65 13.61
N ARG A 188 9.71 11.18 14.62
CA ARG A 188 11.13 11.53 14.86
C ARG A 188 12.14 10.79 13.98
N ASP A 189 11.72 9.92 13.08
CA ASP A 189 12.63 9.28 12.12
C ASP A 189 12.66 10.12 10.84
N ASN A 190 13.83 10.26 10.23
CA ASN A 190 14.00 10.96 8.95
C ASN A 190 13.19 10.24 7.86
N VAL A 191 12.03 10.79 7.55
CA VAL A 191 11.16 10.32 6.47
C VAL A 191 10.89 11.48 5.54
N THR A 192 11.17 11.27 4.27
CA THR A 192 10.85 12.23 3.22
C THR A 192 9.61 11.75 2.46
N VAL A 193 8.61 12.61 2.36
CA VAL A 193 7.39 12.32 1.60
C VAL A 193 7.44 13.10 0.30
N PHE A 194 7.41 12.37 -0.81
CA PHE A 194 7.29 12.96 -2.14
C PHE A 194 5.85 12.85 -2.62
N ILE A 195 5.28 13.96 -3.00
CA ILE A 195 3.94 14.00 -3.61
C ILE A 195 4.11 14.36 -5.07
N SER A 196 3.64 13.49 -5.96
CA SER A 196 3.62 13.74 -7.39
C SER A 196 2.24 14.24 -7.80
N PHE A 197 2.14 15.52 -8.14
CA PHE A 197 0.97 16.05 -8.83
C PHE A 197 1.02 15.69 -10.31
N LEU A 198 -0.13 15.52 -10.94
CA LEU A 198 -0.29 15.26 -12.38
C LEU A 198 0.65 16.15 -13.24
N GLY A 199 1.80 15.59 -13.60
CA GLY A 199 2.68 16.18 -14.62
C GLY A 199 3.73 17.19 -14.18
N LEU A 200 3.82 17.60 -12.90
CA LEU A 200 4.78 18.60 -12.44
C LEU A 200 5.51 18.16 -11.18
N ASN A 201 6.84 18.24 -11.25
CA ASN A 201 7.86 18.15 -10.20
C ASN A 201 7.45 17.69 -8.79
N LEU A 202 8.12 16.61 -8.33
CA LEU A 202 8.13 16.16 -6.95
C LEU A 202 8.42 17.32 -5.98
N ARG A 203 7.50 17.63 -5.09
CA ARG A 203 7.78 18.51 -3.96
C ARG A 203 8.17 17.64 -2.77
N SER A 204 9.38 17.88 -2.26
CA SER A 204 9.84 17.30 -0.98
C SER A 204 9.25 18.11 0.16
N ILE A 205 8.58 17.43 1.10
CA ILE A 205 8.14 18.01 2.37
C ILE A 205 8.96 17.31 3.46
N LYS A 206 9.85 18.07 4.11
CA LYS A 206 10.63 17.61 5.27
C LYS A 206 9.82 17.72 6.55
#